data_e9ed8c01891d4fefb4fa7692146491b4
#
_entry.id   e9ed8c01891d4fefb4fa7692146491b4
#
_cell.length_a   1.000
_cell.length_b   1.000
_cell.length_c   1.000
_cell.angle_alpha   90.00
_cell.angle_beta   90.00
_cell.angle_gamma   90.00
#
_symmetry.space_group_name_H-M   'P 1'
#
loop_
_entity.id
_entity.type
_entity.pdbx_description
1 polymer ?
#
loop_
_entity_poly.entity_id
_entity_poly.type
_entity_poly.pdbx_seq_one_letter_code
_entity_poly.pdbx_strand_id
1 'polypeptide(L)'
;MAYCSVFLYRVPKKKAEAFIQALKPIMKLFEEAGALSDELFRPRDMSGRFGALSLVPAIGLEKDEELWIEISRFKSAAHMKDVHAIVEKNPRLEMLHSRFDLLISGKQVYHAEFELIQGHHREPLKHENQKVESHGQIS
;
A
#
# COMPACT_ATOMS: atom_id res chain seq x y z
N MET A 1 -16.83 -10.94 3.09
CA MET A 1 -15.97 -11.20 1.94
C MET A 1 -14.78 -10.25 1.95
N ALA A 2 -13.58 -10.79 1.83
CA ALA A 2 -12.36 -9.99 1.90
C ALA A 2 -12.33 -8.92 0.82
N TYR A 3 -11.77 -7.78 1.14
CA TYR A 3 -11.84 -6.58 0.33
C TYR A 3 -10.50 -5.85 0.39
N CYS A 4 -10.10 -5.23 -0.69
CA CYS A 4 -8.88 -4.43 -0.68
C CYS A 4 -9.02 -3.13 -1.45
N SER A 5 -8.24 -2.16 -1.02
CA SER A 5 -8.09 -0.87 -1.67
C SER A 5 -6.68 -0.82 -2.24
N VAL A 6 -6.55 -0.41 -3.49
CA VAL A 6 -5.27 -0.37 -4.19
C VAL A 6 -5.02 1.04 -4.69
N PHE A 7 -3.87 1.59 -4.33
CA PHE A 7 -3.38 2.85 -4.87
C PHE A 7 -2.13 2.61 -5.70
N LEU A 8 -2.02 3.30 -6.82
CA LEU A 8 -0.81 3.33 -7.63
C LEU A 8 -0.26 4.75 -7.60
N TYR A 9 1.01 4.89 -7.21
CA TYR A 9 1.67 6.18 -7.07
C TYR A 9 2.84 6.32 -8.04
N ARG A 10 2.98 7.48 -8.63
CA ARG A 10 4.15 7.85 -9.43
C ARG A 10 5.15 8.53 -8.51
N VAL A 11 6.21 7.82 -8.15
CA VAL A 11 7.17 8.30 -7.16
C VAL A 11 8.49 8.68 -7.84
N PRO A 12 8.89 9.97 -7.80
CA PRO A 12 10.20 10.34 -8.28
C PRO A 12 11.27 9.61 -7.48
N LYS A 13 12.23 9.01 -8.16
CA LYS A 13 13.27 8.19 -7.50
C LYS A 13 13.98 8.94 -6.39
N LYS A 14 14.29 10.21 -6.60
CA LYS A 14 14.97 11.03 -5.61
C LYS A 14 14.10 11.41 -4.41
N LYS A 15 12.81 11.20 -4.49
CA LYS A 15 11.86 11.48 -3.39
C LYS A 15 11.37 10.21 -2.69
N ALA A 16 11.94 9.05 -3.03
CA ALA A 16 11.49 7.77 -2.51
C ALA A 16 11.47 7.74 -0.99
N GLU A 17 12.55 8.15 -0.33
CA GLU A 17 12.62 8.13 1.12
C GLU A 17 11.63 9.10 1.76
N ALA A 18 11.51 10.30 1.23
CA ALA A 18 10.53 11.28 1.73
C ALA A 18 9.10 10.75 1.59
N PHE A 19 8.81 10.06 0.49
CA PHE A 19 7.52 9.44 0.24
C PHE A 19 7.19 8.38 1.31
N ILE A 20 8.14 7.50 1.58
CA ILE A 20 7.99 6.46 2.61
C ILE A 20 7.69 7.12 3.96
N GLN A 21 8.47 8.12 4.35
CA GLN A 21 8.32 8.78 5.64
C GLN A 21 6.99 9.54 5.76
N ALA A 22 6.51 10.13 4.68
CA ALA A 22 5.24 10.84 4.70
C ALA A 22 4.04 9.90 4.74
N LEU A 23 4.11 8.76 4.07
CA LEU A 23 3.01 7.80 4.03
C LEU A 23 2.92 6.94 5.28
N LYS A 24 4.05 6.63 5.90
CA LYS A 24 4.12 5.74 7.06
C LYS A 24 3.14 6.11 8.20
N PRO A 25 3.08 7.37 8.67
CA PRO A 25 2.14 7.70 9.73
C PRO A 25 0.67 7.61 9.31
N ILE A 26 0.38 7.83 8.03
CA ILE A 26 -0.98 7.68 7.51
C ILE A 26 -1.37 6.19 7.53
N MET A 27 -0.48 5.33 7.06
CA MET A 27 -0.69 3.88 7.10
C MET A 27 -0.92 3.40 8.53
N LYS A 28 -0.19 3.96 9.48
CA LYS A 28 -0.36 3.61 10.88
C LYS A 28 -1.74 3.97 11.42
N LEU A 29 -2.31 5.10 10.99
CA LEU A 29 -3.67 5.47 11.38
C LEU A 29 -4.68 4.42 10.91
N PHE A 30 -4.53 3.92 9.69
CA PHE A 30 -5.42 2.88 9.16
C PHE A 30 -5.26 1.55 9.90
N GLU A 31 -4.03 1.19 10.22
CA GLU A 31 -3.76 -0.01 11.00
C GLU A 31 -4.40 0.08 12.38
N GLU A 32 -4.22 1.18 13.07
CA GLU A 32 -4.80 1.42 14.40
C GLU A 32 -6.33 1.48 14.36
N ALA A 33 -6.91 1.91 13.24
CA ALA A 33 -8.35 1.97 13.06
C ALA A 33 -8.96 0.62 12.68
N GLY A 34 -8.15 -0.41 12.46
CA GLY A 34 -8.63 -1.76 12.25
C GLY A 34 -8.44 -2.36 10.86
N ALA A 35 -7.70 -1.70 9.97
CA ALA A 35 -7.33 -2.32 8.70
C ALA A 35 -6.57 -3.62 8.98
N LEU A 36 -6.85 -4.67 8.22
CA LEU A 36 -6.18 -5.96 8.40
C LEU A 36 -4.71 -5.88 8.02
N SER A 37 -4.40 -5.12 6.99
CA SER A 37 -3.03 -4.82 6.58
C SER A 37 -3.04 -3.55 5.72
N ASP A 38 -1.88 -2.92 5.66
CA ASP A 38 -1.65 -1.79 4.77
C ASP A 38 -0.18 -1.89 4.38
N GLU A 39 0.08 -2.20 3.12
CA GLU A 39 1.41 -2.54 2.64
C GLU A 39 1.78 -1.70 1.44
N LEU A 40 3.02 -1.22 1.42
CA LEU A 40 3.56 -0.43 0.33
C LEU A 40 4.65 -1.23 -0.37
N PHE A 41 4.51 -1.36 -1.70
CA PHE A 41 5.45 -2.10 -2.53
C PHE A 41 6.11 -1.17 -3.53
N ARG A 42 7.42 -1.34 -3.72
CA ARG A 42 8.14 -0.65 -4.78
C ARG A 42 8.47 -1.63 -5.91
N PRO A 43 8.63 -1.16 -7.14
CA PRO A 43 8.81 -2.04 -8.29
C PRO A 43 10.16 -2.75 -8.27
N ARG A 44 10.17 -3.98 -8.79
CA ARG A 44 11.38 -4.74 -9.07
C ARG A 44 11.49 -5.04 -10.55
N ASP A 45 10.37 -5.31 -11.20
CA ASP A 45 10.34 -5.62 -12.63
C ASP A 45 9.03 -5.09 -13.21
N MET A 46 9.14 -4.15 -14.12
CA MET A 46 7.98 -3.54 -14.78
C MET A 46 7.96 -3.84 -16.26
N SER A 47 8.70 -4.86 -16.71
CA SER A 47 8.83 -5.16 -18.14
C SER A 47 7.61 -5.85 -18.75
N GLY A 48 6.70 -6.35 -17.95
CA GLY A 48 5.54 -7.08 -18.46
C GLY A 48 5.89 -8.51 -18.87
N ARG A 49 6.43 -9.29 -17.95
CA ARG A 49 6.79 -10.70 -18.18
C ARG A 49 5.57 -11.57 -18.49
N PHE A 50 5.83 -12.78 -18.90
CA PHE A 50 4.83 -13.85 -19.09
C PHE A 50 3.79 -13.50 -20.16
N GLY A 51 4.19 -12.75 -21.18
CA GLY A 51 3.30 -12.33 -22.25
C GLY A 51 2.38 -11.17 -21.89
N ALA A 52 2.51 -10.63 -20.68
CA ALA A 52 1.71 -9.49 -20.25
C ALA A 52 2.35 -8.16 -20.69
N LEU A 53 1.54 -7.14 -20.80
CA LEU A 53 2.01 -5.80 -21.16
C LEU A 53 2.56 -5.08 -19.94
N SER A 54 3.57 -4.23 -20.17
CA SER A 54 4.10 -3.37 -19.14
C SER A 54 3.10 -2.27 -18.77
N LEU A 55 3.05 -1.92 -17.48
CA LEU A 55 2.26 -0.78 -17.01
C LEU A 55 2.90 0.57 -17.36
N VAL A 56 4.20 0.59 -17.64
CA VAL A 56 4.95 1.83 -17.82
C VAL A 56 4.34 2.74 -18.89
N PRO A 57 4.13 2.28 -20.15
CA PRO A 57 3.53 3.15 -21.15
C PRO A 57 2.07 3.47 -20.87
N ALA A 58 1.33 2.57 -20.24
CA ALA A 58 -0.08 2.79 -19.93
C ALA A 58 -0.27 3.91 -18.90
N ILE A 59 0.64 4.00 -17.93
CA ILE A 59 0.62 5.01 -16.88
C ILE A 59 1.32 6.31 -17.34
N GLY A 60 2.18 6.23 -18.35
CA GLY A 60 2.96 7.37 -18.82
C GLY A 60 4.06 7.75 -17.84
N LEU A 61 4.72 6.75 -17.28
CA LEU A 61 5.74 6.95 -16.27
C LEU A 61 6.96 7.65 -16.87
N GLU A 62 7.48 8.67 -16.17
CA GLU A 62 8.69 9.38 -16.55
C GLU A 62 9.94 8.56 -16.21
N LYS A 63 11.08 8.89 -16.83
CA LYS A 63 12.34 8.16 -16.61
C LYS A 63 12.80 8.18 -15.16
N ASP A 64 12.54 9.27 -14.46
CA ASP A 64 12.97 9.46 -13.07
C ASP A 64 11.92 9.02 -12.06
N GLU A 65 10.87 8.36 -12.54
CA GLU A 65 9.77 7.89 -11.68
C GLU A 65 9.73 6.38 -11.57
N GLU A 66 9.20 5.92 -10.44
CA GLU A 66 8.85 4.53 -10.22
C GLU A 66 7.35 4.46 -9.95
N LEU A 67 6.74 3.35 -10.32
CA LEU A 67 5.34 3.09 -9.98
C LEU A 67 5.31 2.23 -8.72
N TRP A 68 4.80 2.81 -7.62
CA TRP A 68 4.66 2.10 -6.36
C TRP A 68 3.21 1.74 -6.14
N ILE A 69 2.97 0.66 -5.40
CA ILE A 69 1.62 0.18 -5.14
C ILE A 69 1.40 0.04 -3.64
N GLU A 70 0.27 0.56 -3.17
CA GLU A 70 -0.16 0.38 -1.80
C GLU A 70 -1.43 -0.47 -1.80
N ILE A 71 -1.44 -1.51 -0.98
CA ILE A 71 -2.60 -2.40 -0.84
C ILE A 71 -3.03 -2.42 0.62
N SER A 72 -4.27 -2.00 0.86
CA SER A 72 -4.89 -2.06 2.18
C SER A 72 -5.98 -3.13 2.16
N ARG A 73 -6.00 -3.99 3.16
CA ARG A 73 -6.95 -5.11 3.23
C ARG A 73 -7.94 -4.93 4.35
N PHE A 74 -9.16 -5.33 4.08
CA PHE A 74 -10.29 -5.22 5.00
C PHE A 74 -11.12 -6.50 4.97
N LYS A 75 -11.95 -6.71 5.99
CA LYS A 75 -12.84 -7.86 6.04
C LYS A 75 -13.94 -7.80 4.98
N SER A 76 -14.38 -6.58 4.65
CA SER A 76 -15.49 -6.33 3.74
C SER A 76 -15.47 -4.86 3.32
N ALA A 77 -16.30 -4.50 2.35
CA ALA A 77 -16.49 -3.10 1.97
C ALA A 77 -17.02 -2.27 3.15
N ALA A 78 -17.95 -2.83 3.93
CA ALA A 78 -18.48 -2.16 5.11
C ALA A 78 -17.41 -1.92 6.16
N HIS A 79 -16.53 -2.89 6.39
CA HIS A 79 -15.41 -2.75 7.30
C HIS A 79 -14.46 -1.64 6.85
N MET A 80 -14.18 -1.56 5.56
CA MET A 80 -13.37 -0.48 5.01
C MET A 80 -13.99 0.89 5.32
N LYS A 81 -15.28 1.04 5.12
CA LYS A 81 -15.98 2.30 5.43
C LYS A 81 -15.87 2.68 6.89
N ASP A 82 -16.00 1.69 7.78
CA ASP A 82 -15.87 1.91 9.23
C ASP A 82 -14.46 2.39 9.58
N VAL A 83 -13.44 1.74 9.02
CA VAL A 83 -12.04 2.12 9.25
C VAL A 83 -11.79 3.53 8.76
N HIS A 84 -12.24 3.86 7.56
CA HIS A 84 -12.09 5.21 7.01
C HIS A 84 -12.79 6.26 7.88
N ALA A 85 -13.97 5.95 8.39
CA ALA A 85 -14.70 6.88 9.27
C ALA A 85 -13.91 7.17 10.55
N ILE A 86 -13.24 6.16 11.10
CA ILE A 86 -12.39 6.34 12.29
C ILE A 86 -11.19 7.21 11.95
N VAL A 87 -10.51 6.92 10.85
CA VAL A 87 -9.32 7.67 10.42
C VAL A 87 -9.67 9.14 10.15
N GLU A 88 -10.79 9.39 9.48
CA GLU A 88 -11.23 10.75 9.15
C GLU A 88 -11.48 11.62 10.38
N LYS A 89 -11.79 11.01 11.51
CA LYS A 89 -11.99 11.73 12.77
C LYS A 89 -10.69 12.05 13.51
N ASN A 90 -9.57 11.49 13.06
CA ASN A 90 -8.29 11.74 13.70
C ASN A 90 -7.81 13.15 13.39
N PRO A 91 -7.53 13.99 14.42
CA PRO A 91 -7.14 15.38 14.21
C PRO A 91 -5.80 15.53 13.50
N ARG A 92 -4.97 14.50 13.45
CA ARG A 92 -3.68 14.55 12.77
C ARG A 92 -3.77 14.32 11.27
N LEU A 93 -4.89 13.78 10.79
CA LEU A 93 -5.01 13.35 9.39
C LEU A 93 -4.78 14.49 8.41
N GLU A 94 -5.37 15.65 8.65
CA GLU A 94 -5.25 16.79 7.75
C GLU A 94 -3.79 17.20 7.55
N MET A 95 -3.03 17.31 8.63
CA MET A 95 -1.62 17.66 8.56
C MET A 95 -0.80 16.60 7.82
N LEU A 96 -1.07 15.33 8.11
CA LEU A 96 -0.37 14.21 7.46
C LEU A 96 -0.67 14.17 5.97
N HIS A 97 -1.92 14.35 5.58
CA HIS A 97 -2.30 14.41 4.18
C HIS A 97 -1.66 15.61 3.46
N SER A 98 -1.61 16.76 4.11
CA SER A 98 -0.96 17.94 3.52
C SER A 98 0.50 17.69 3.20
N ARG A 99 1.23 17.02 4.09
CA ARG A 99 2.63 16.66 3.85
C ARG A 99 2.76 15.67 2.69
N PHE A 100 1.90 14.68 2.67
CA PHE A 100 1.91 13.67 1.63
C PHE A 100 1.56 14.28 0.26
N ASP A 101 0.56 15.15 0.23
CA ASP A 101 0.09 15.79 -1.00
C ASP A 101 1.18 16.61 -1.69
N LEU A 102 2.12 17.18 -0.93
CA LEU A 102 3.25 17.91 -1.51
C LEU A 102 4.14 16.99 -2.36
N LEU A 103 4.23 15.72 -2.01
CA LEU A 103 5.08 14.77 -2.72
C LEU A 103 4.41 14.22 -3.99
N ILE A 104 3.09 14.24 -4.04
CA ILE A 104 2.31 13.74 -5.18
C ILE A 104 1.66 14.86 -5.98
N SER A 105 1.94 16.12 -5.63
CA SER A 105 1.38 17.28 -6.32
C SER A 105 1.75 17.25 -7.80
N GLY A 106 0.76 17.44 -8.66
CA GLY A 106 0.95 17.40 -10.10
C GLY A 106 1.10 15.99 -10.67
N LYS A 107 1.03 14.97 -9.83
CA LYS A 107 1.10 13.58 -10.26
C LYS A 107 -0.30 12.95 -10.19
N GLN A 108 -0.56 12.05 -11.13
CA GLN A 108 -1.79 11.27 -11.08
C GLN A 108 -1.63 10.12 -10.10
N VAL A 109 -2.65 9.92 -9.28
CA VAL A 109 -2.74 8.78 -8.37
C VAL A 109 -3.93 7.95 -8.84
N TYR A 110 -3.71 6.65 -8.97
CA TYR A 110 -4.77 5.74 -9.42
C TYR A 110 -5.27 4.94 -8.24
N HIS A 111 -6.57 4.73 -8.19
CA HIS A 111 -7.21 4.01 -7.10
C HIS A 111 -8.28 3.06 -7.64
N ALA A 112 -8.32 1.87 -7.07
CA ALA A 112 -9.41 0.92 -7.32
C ALA A 112 -9.61 0.05 -6.09
N GLU A 113 -10.80 -0.48 -5.96
CA GLU A 113 -11.16 -1.38 -4.88
C GLU A 113 -11.59 -2.71 -5.46
N PHE A 114 -11.24 -3.78 -4.76
CA PHE A 114 -11.48 -5.14 -5.24
C PHE A 114 -12.01 -6.01 -4.11
N GLU A 115 -12.91 -6.92 -4.45
CA GLU A 115 -13.33 -7.93 -3.48
C GLU A 115 -12.75 -9.29 -3.87
N LEU A 116 -12.46 -10.10 -2.86
CA LEU A 116 -11.88 -11.41 -3.09
C LEU A 116 -12.93 -12.34 -3.71
N ILE A 117 -12.60 -12.92 -4.86
CA ILE A 117 -13.44 -13.93 -5.49
C ILE A 117 -12.88 -15.31 -5.23
N GLN A 118 -11.56 -15.45 -5.35
CA GLN A 118 -10.91 -16.75 -5.23
C GLN A 118 -9.46 -16.55 -4.84
N GLY A 119 -8.96 -17.38 -3.95
CA GLY A 119 -7.57 -17.31 -3.58
C GLY A 119 -7.20 -18.36 -2.56
N HIS A 120 -5.89 -18.55 -2.41
CA HIS A 120 -5.30 -19.39 -1.39
C HIS A 120 -4.48 -18.51 -0.47
N HIS A 121 -4.62 -18.75 0.81
CA HIS A 121 -3.85 -18.03 1.79
C HIS A 121 -3.20 -19.02 2.73
N ARG A 122 -1.86 -18.98 2.80
CA ARG A 122 -1.11 -19.81 3.74
C ARG A 122 -0.56 -18.92 4.83
N GLU A 123 -0.97 -19.19 6.05
CA GLU A 123 -0.44 -18.48 7.19
C GLU A 123 0.85 -19.12 7.68
N PRO A 124 1.81 -18.34 8.17
CA PRO A 124 3.02 -18.89 8.78
C PRO A 124 2.65 -19.73 9.99
N LEU A 125 3.35 -20.85 10.17
CA LEU A 125 3.19 -21.67 11.35
C LEU A 125 3.72 -20.91 12.57
N LYS A 126 3.05 -21.08 13.71
CA LYS A 126 3.45 -20.39 14.94
C LYS A 126 4.89 -20.67 15.32
N HIS A 127 5.31 -21.94 15.23
CA HIS A 127 6.67 -22.30 15.60
C HIS A 127 7.71 -21.69 14.65
N GLU A 128 7.37 -21.49 13.39
CA GLU A 128 8.25 -20.80 12.43
C GLU A 128 8.43 -19.35 12.84
N ASN A 129 7.35 -18.68 13.19
CA ASN A 129 7.40 -17.31 13.66
C ASN A 129 8.21 -17.19 14.94
N GLN A 130 8.02 -18.12 15.86
CA GLN A 130 8.78 -18.15 17.12
C GLN A 130 10.27 -18.37 16.87
N LYS A 131 10.61 -19.24 15.94
CA LYS A 131 12.01 -19.46 15.57
C LYS A 131 12.65 -18.21 15.03
N VAL A 132 11.97 -17.53 14.13
CA VAL A 132 12.46 -16.27 13.56
C VAL A 132 12.70 -15.25 14.68
N GLU A 133 11.76 -15.12 15.59
CA GLU A 133 11.88 -14.18 16.69
C GLU A 133 13.02 -14.55 17.65
N SER A 134 13.11 -15.81 18.03
CA SER A 134 14.09 -16.25 19.01
C SER A 134 15.51 -16.34 18.48
N HIS A 135 15.68 -16.70 17.24
CA HIS A 135 17.00 -16.87 16.64
C HIS A 135 17.40 -15.72 15.73
N GLY A 136 16.43 -15.02 15.18
CA GLY A 136 16.68 -13.94 14.24
C GLY A 136 17.37 -14.41 12.96
N GLN A 137 17.29 -15.70 12.65
CA GLN A 137 18.02 -16.28 11.54
C GLN A 137 17.15 -17.02 10.54
N ILE A 138 16.04 -17.53 10.97
CA ILE A 138 15.18 -18.32 10.09
C ILE A 138 14.36 -17.38 9.24
N SER A 139 14.37 -17.59 7.99
CA SER A 139 13.61 -16.76 7.08
C SER A 139 12.50 -17.53 6.38
#